data_f6a07642be1ee0db05ec58e8c47378e4
#
_entry.id   f6a07642be1ee0db05ec58e8c47378e4
#
_cell.length_a   1.000
_cell.length_b   1.000
_cell.length_c   1.000
_cell.angle_alpha   90.00
_cell.angle_beta   90.00
_cell.angle_gamma   90.00
#
_symmetry.space_group_name_H-M   'P 1'
#
loop_
_entity.id
_entity.type
_entity.pdbx_description
1 polymer ?
#
loop_
_entity_poly.entity_id
_entity_poly.type
_entity_poly.pdbx_seq_one_letter_code
_entity_poly.pdbx_strand_id
1 'polypeptide(L)'
;MSTENKTDYRKTLNLPDTPFPMRGDLPKREPGWAKAWNDEGLYKRLRDARVGRPKFILHDGPPYANGQIHMGHAVNKIPKDMITTARQLEGFDALYVPGWDCHGLPIENAIEKKHGRNLGRDDMQAKSRAYATEQIAQQMTDFQRLGVLGEWTHPYKTMDFANEAGEIRAFKKVIERGFVYRGRQFPRLTGIYF
;
A
#
# COMPACT_ATOMS: atom_id res chain seq x y z
N MET A 1 22.60 42.88 55.29
CA MET A 1 22.04 41.79 54.48
C MET A 1 23.02 41.56 53.33
N SER A 2 23.86 40.53 53.47
CA SER A 2 24.83 40.17 52.41
C SER A 2 24.07 39.39 51.32
N THR A 3 24.03 39.96 50.14
CA THR A 3 23.56 39.29 48.95
C THR A 3 24.56 38.19 48.58
N GLU A 4 24.26 36.95 48.94
CA GLU A 4 25.00 35.77 48.49
C GLU A 4 24.94 35.74 46.96
N ASN A 5 26.07 35.95 46.33
CA ASN A 5 26.24 35.85 44.89
C ASN A 5 26.15 34.37 44.51
N LYS A 6 24.94 33.91 44.17
CA LYS A 6 24.70 32.52 43.79
C LYS A 6 25.45 32.24 42.46
N THR A 7 26.54 31.49 42.56
CA THR A 7 27.31 31.08 41.37
C THR A 7 26.44 30.29 40.39
N ASP A 8 26.30 30.75 39.15
CA ASP A 8 25.59 30.05 38.12
C ASP A 8 26.47 28.94 37.51
N TYR A 9 26.29 27.71 38.01
CA TYR A 9 27.02 26.54 37.55
C TYR A 9 26.61 26.02 36.16
N ARG A 10 25.60 26.59 35.52
CA ARG A 10 25.17 26.15 34.18
C ARG A 10 26.28 26.26 33.12
N LYS A 11 27.15 27.24 33.28
CA LYS A 11 28.29 27.48 32.39
C LYS A 11 29.47 26.53 32.62
N THR A 12 29.47 25.75 33.72
CA THR A 12 30.52 24.77 34.00
C THR A 12 30.14 23.35 33.60
N LEU A 13 28.92 23.14 33.07
CA LEU A 13 28.46 21.85 32.59
C LEU A 13 29.01 21.58 31.22
N ASN A 14 29.81 20.54 31.06
CA ASN A 14 30.24 20.00 29.75
C ASN A 14 29.13 19.13 29.17
N LEU A 15 28.06 19.78 28.67
CA LEU A 15 27.02 19.10 27.95
C LEU A 15 27.45 19.00 26.49
N PRO A 16 27.20 17.85 25.83
CA PRO A 16 27.48 17.72 24.38
C PRO A 16 26.64 18.73 23.60
N ASP A 17 27.30 19.59 22.85
CA ASP A 17 26.64 20.43 21.87
C ASP A 17 26.48 19.62 20.58
N THR A 18 25.25 19.26 20.25
CA THR A 18 24.94 18.44 19.09
C THR A 18 23.70 18.95 18.37
N PRO A 19 23.71 18.99 17.02
CA PRO A 19 22.51 19.29 16.24
C PRO A 19 21.46 18.16 16.29
N PHE A 20 21.81 17.03 16.91
CA PHE A 20 20.87 15.92 17.05
C PHE A 20 19.74 16.30 18.04
N PRO A 21 18.48 16.29 17.62
CA PRO A 21 17.37 16.75 18.46
C PRO A 21 17.13 15.79 19.61
N MET A 22 16.99 16.32 20.82
CA MET A 22 16.69 15.56 22.04
C MET A 22 15.32 14.86 22.01
N ARG A 23 14.38 15.37 21.22
CA ARG A 23 13.05 14.79 21.02
C ARG A 23 12.91 14.32 19.58
N GLY A 24 12.33 13.12 19.39
CA GLY A 24 12.03 12.58 18.07
C GLY A 24 11.07 13.47 17.28
N ASP A 25 9.99 13.94 17.92
CA ASP A 25 8.92 14.80 17.33
C ASP A 25 8.48 14.30 15.94
N LEU A 26 8.34 12.95 15.82
CA LEU A 26 8.11 12.25 14.55
C LEU A 26 6.88 12.77 13.79
N PRO A 27 5.74 13.06 14.42
CA PRO A 27 4.57 13.56 13.70
C PRO A 27 4.83 14.82 12.89
N LYS A 28 5.80 15.66 13.32
CA LYS A 28 6.17 16.88 12.59
C LYS A 28 7.29 16.66 11.59
N ARG A 29 8.21 15.71 11.86
CA ARG A 29 9.41 15.49 11.03
C ARG A 29 9.17 14.53 9.87
N GLU A 30 8.43 13.43 10.12
CA GLU A 30 8.16 12.40 9.10
C GLU A 30 7.52 12.93 7.83
N PRO A 31 6.54 13.87 7.84
CA PRO A 31 6.00 14.42 6.60
C PRO A 31 7.06 15.05 5.70
N GLY A 32 8.01 15.77 6.30
CA GLY A 32 9.11 16.36 5.56
C GLY A 32 10.06 15.32 4.97
N TRP A 33 10.35 14.25 5.72
CA TRP A 33 11.20 13.16 5.22
C TRP A 33 10.54 12.40 4.09
N ALA A 34 9.28 11.99 4.28
CA ALA A 34 8.52 11.27 3.25
C ALA A 34 8.42 12.10 1.95
N LYS A 35 8.19 13.41 2.08
CA LYS A 35 8.18 14.32 0.94
C LYS A 35 9.54 14.38 0.25
N ALA A 36 10.63 14.56 1.00
CA ALA A 36 11.98 14.62 0.44
C ALA A 36 12.35 13.34 -0.31
N TRP A 37 12.05 12.15 0.25
CA TRP A 37 12.31 10.87 -0.42
C TRP A 37 11.58 10.73 -1.76
N ASN A 38 10.34 11.21 -1.82
CA ASN A 38 9.55 11.16 -3.05
C ASN A 38 10.08 12.20 -4.07
N ASP A 39 10.34 13.44 -3.65
CA ASP A 39 10.84 14.52 -4.52
C ASP A 39 12.23 14.18 -5.11
N GLU A 40 13.10 13.56 -4.32
CA GLU A 40 14.43 13.10 -4.74
C GLU A 40 14.43 11.81 -5.53
N GLY A 41 13.28 11.16 -5.69
CA GLY A 41 13.15 9.87 -6.38
C GLY A 41 13.96 8.74 -5.73
N LEU A 42 13.96 8.69 -4.38
CA LEU A 42 14.78 7.74 -3.61
C LEU A 42 14.55 6.31 -4.08
N TYR A 43 13.31 5.89 -4.29
CA TYR A 43 13.01 4.53 -4.74
C TYR A 43 13.69 4.20 -6.07
N LYS A 44 13.59 5.10 -7.06
CA LYS A 44 14.27 4.93 -8.36
C LYS A 44 15.78 4.80 -8.19
N ARG A 45 16.41 5.66 -7.39
CA ARG A 45 17.85 5.62 -7.11
C ARG A 45 18.28 4.29 -6.48
N LEU A 46 17.46 3.75 -5.56
CA LEU A 46 17.70 2.43 -4.97
C LEU A 46 17.60 1.33 -6.03
N ARG A 47 16.63 1.39 -6.93
CA ARG A 47 16.49 0.43 -8.05
C ARG A 47 17.70 0.46 -8.97
N ASP A 48 18.10 1.67 -9.40
CA ASP A 48 19.24 1.86 -10.30
C ASP A 48 20.55 1.33 -9.66
N ALA A 49 20.75 1.54 -8.36
CA ALA A 49 21.92 1.06 -7.62
C ALA A 49 21.97 -0.48 -7.43
N ARG A 50 20.86 -1.18 -7.66
CA ARG A 50 20.71 -2.63 -7.46
C ARG A 50 20.58 -3.42 -8.76
N VAL A 51 20.71 -2.79 -9.89
CA VAL A 51 20.68 -3.47 -11.20
C VAL A 51 21.74 -4.59 -11.24
N GLY A 52 21.31 -5.78 -11.65
CA GLY A 52 22.18 -6.97 -11.75
C GLY A 52 22.42 -7.72 -10.44
N ARG A 53 21.87 -7.27 -9.33
CA ARG A 53 21.93 -8.00 -8.06
C ARG A 53 20.87 -9.13 -8.02
N PRO A 54 21.05 -10.15 -7.15
CA PRO A 54 20.04 -11.19 -6.95
C PRO A 54 18.70 -10.56 -6.56
N LYS A 55 17.62 -11.03 -7.21
CA LYS A 55 16.28 -10.50 -6.95
C LYS A 55 15.69 -11.05 -5.66
N PHE A 56 15.06 -10.19 -4.88
CA PHE A 56 14.14 -10.55 -3.83
C PHE A 56 12.76 -9.97 -4.17
N ILE A 57 11.77 -10.83 -4.34
CA ILE A 57 10.41 -10.43 -4.74
C ILE A 57 9.48 -10.68 -3.56
N LEU A 58 8.91 -9.61 -3.02
CA LEU A 58 7.81 -9.67 -2.06
C LEU A 58 6.52 -9.37 -2.81
N HIS A 59 5.69 -10.40 -3.01
CA HIS A 59 4.39 -10.22 -3.64
C HIS A 59 3.42 -9.51 -2.69
N ASP A 60 2.78 -8.45 -3.18
CA ASP A 60 1.79 -7.73 -2.37
C ASP A 60 0.46 -8.51 -2.31
N GLY A 61 -0.15 -8.57 -1.13
CA GLY A 61 -1.57 -8.88 -0.98
C GLY A 61 -2.33 -7.57 -1.17
N PRO A 62 -2.98 -7.36 -2.34
CA PRO A 62 -3.55 -6.07 -2.67
C PRO A 62 -4.75 -5.75 -1.78
N PRO A 63 -4.80 -4.56 -1.14
CA PRO A 63 -5.99 -4.12 -0.42
C PRO A 63 -7.12 -3.79 -1.40
N TYR A 64 -8.37 -3.80 -0.91
CA TYR A 64 -9.49 -3.28 -1.67
C TYR A 64 -9.35 -1.79 -1.95
N ALA A 65 -9.67 -1.40 -3.20
CA ALA A 65 -9.75 0.00 -3.61
C ALA A 65 -11.06 0.63 -3.10
N ASN A 66 -11.24 0.66 -1.78
CA ASN A 66 -12.47 1.11 -1.13
C ASN A 66 -12.20 1.72 0.24
N GLY A 67 -12.55 3.00 0.40
CA GLY A 67 -12.44 3.74 1.66
C GLY A 67 -11.02 4.14 2.04
N GLN A 68 -10.93 4.80 3.17
CA GLN A 68 -9.66 5.28 3.74
C GLN A 68 -8.84 4.13 4.30
N ILE A 69 -7.52 4.33 4.39
CA ILE A 69 -6.66 3.37 5.08
C ILE A 69 -6.99 3.33 6.58
N HIS A 70 -6.75 2.20 7.18
CA HIS A 70 -6.91 1.97 8.61
C HIS A 70 -5.70 1.21 9.18
N MET A 71 -5.67 0.97 10.48
CA MET A 71 -4.55 0.32 11.14
C MET A 71 -4.17 -1.03 10.52
N GLY A 72 -5.15 -1.81 10.02
CA GLY A 72 -4.87 -3.07 9.31
C GLY A 72 -4.03 -2.88 8.05
N HIS A 73 -4.26 -1.80 7.30
CA HIS A 73 -3.42 -1.45 6.16
C HIS A 73 -2.00 -1.07 6.59
N ALA A 74 -1.86 -0.30 7.67
CA ALA A 74 -0.54 0.07 8.20
C ALA A 74 0.25 -1.16 8.65
N VAL A 75 -0.38 -2.08 9.41
CA VAL A 75 0.23 -3.36 9.84
C VAL A 75 0.61 -4.25 8.66
N ASN A 76 -0.07 -4.14 7.52
CA ASN A 76 0.29 -4.87 6.31
C ASN A 76 1.45 -4.20 5.56
N LYS A 77 1.38 -2.90 5.32
CA LYS A 77 2.33 -2.18 4.45
C LYS A 77 3.66 -1.87 5.12
N ILE A 78 3.66 -1.46 6.39
CA ILE A 78 4.89 -1.11 7.11
C ILE A 78 5.85 -2.29 7.26
N PRO A 79 5.43 -3.51 7.70
CA PRO A 79 6.33 -4.65 7.74
C PRO A 79 6.86 -5.08 6.37
N LYS A 80 6.07 -4.93 5.30
CA LYS A 80 6.55 -5.19 3.94
C LYS A 80 7.66 -4.23 3.55
N ASP A 81 7.51 -2.94 3.85
CA ASP A 81 8.54 -1.94 3.62
C ASP A 81 9.81 -2.25 4.43
N MET A 82 9.66 -2.64 5.70
CA MET A 82 10.79 -3.07 6.54
C MET A 82 11.54 -4.25 5.93
N ILE A 83 10.82 -5.26 5.42
CA ILE A 83 11.42 -6.45 4.80
C ILE A 83 12.14 -6.08 3.51
N THR A 84 11.51 -5.32 2.62
CA THR A 84 12.14 -4.92 1.35
C THR A 84 13.35 -4.03 1.58
N THR A 85 13.28 -3.10 2.55
CA THR A 85 14.41 -2.25 2.95
C THR A 85 15.56 -3.07 3.52
N ALA A 86 15.28 -4.02 4.42
CA ALA A 86 16.30 -4.90 4.98
C ALA A 86 17.00 -5.71 3.87
N ARG A 87 16.23 -6.28 2.93
CA ARG A 87 16.80 -7.01 1.79
C ARG A 87 17.63 -6.13 0.85
N GLN A 88 17.23 -4.87 0.67
CA GLN A 88 18.05 -3.91 -0.08
C GLN A 88 19.37 -3.61 0.63
N LEU A 89 19.37 -3.45 1.95
CA LEU A 89 20.59 -3.24 2.73
C LEU A 89 21.52 -4.46 2.68
N GLU A 90 20.98 -5.68 2.61
CA GLU A 90 21.73 -6.92 2.38
C GLU A 90 22.28 -7.08 0.96
N GLY A 91 21.94 -6.16 0.06
CA GLY A 91 22.49 -6.12 -1.30
C GLY A 91 21.62 -6.77 -2.37
N PHE A 92 20.37 -7.17 -2.06
CA PHE A 92 19.44 -7.70 -3.05
C PHE A 92 18.80 -6.57 -3.88
N ASP A 93 18.33 -6.95 -5.08
CA ASP A 93 17.40 -6.18 -5.88
C ASP A 93 15.96 -6.45 -5.37
N ALA A 94 15.57 -5.76 -4.28
CA ALA A 94 14.28 -5.94 -3.61
C ALA A 94 13.23 -5.01 -4.19
N LEU A 95 12.56 -5.46 -5.26
CA LEU A 95 11.46 -4.75 -5.90
C LEU A 95 10.17 -4.87 -5.07
N TYR A 96 9.49 -3.76 -4.85
CA TYR A 96 8.14 -3.74 -4.31
C TYR A 96 7.18 -3.02 -5.26
N VAL A 97 6.21 -3.76 -5.79
CA VAL A 97 5.12 -3.24 -6.62
C VAL A 97 3.85 -3.28 -5.79
N PRO A 98 3.32 -2.13 -5.35
CA PRO A 98 2.04 -2.08 -4.65
C PRO A 98 0.90 -2.49 -5.56
N GLY A 99 -0.15 -3.10 -4.98
CA GLY A 99 -1.31 -3.54 -5.73
C GLY A 99 -2.62 -3.12 -5.08
N TRP A 100 -3.71 -3.18 -5.88
CA TRP A 100 -5.08 -2.98 -5.43
C TRP A 100 -6.04 -3.99 -6.02
N ASP A 101 -6.93 -4.50 -5.15
CA ASP A 101 -8.11 -5.26 -5.56
C ASP A 101 -9.25 -4.28 -5.87
N CYS A 102 -9.67 -4.27 -7.14
CA CYS A 102 -10.58 -3.29 -7.69
C CYS A 102 -11.96 -3.86 -8.01
N HIS A 103 -12.27 -5.09 -7.58
CA HIS A 103 -13.50 -5.79 -7.91
C HIS A 103 -14.30 -6.16 -6.66
N GLY A 104 -15.56 -6.55 -6.87
CA GLY A 104 -16.41 -7.19 -5.89
C GLY A 104 -17.33 -6.27 -5.10
N LEU A 105 -18.09 -6.89 -4.22
CA LEU A 105 -19.19 -6.27 -3.46
C LEU A 105 -18.83 -4.99 -2.69
N PRO A 106 -17.63 -4.82 -2.11
CA PRO A 106 -17.33 -3.58 -1.40
C PRO A 106 -17.44 -2.33 -2.27
N ILE A 107 -17.00 -2.43 -3.53
CA ILE A 107 -17.06 -1.32 -4.50
C ILE A 107 -18.48 -1.17 -5.05
N GLU A 108 -19.11 -2.27 -5.47
CA GLU A 108 -20.47 -2.27 -5.98
C GLU A 108 -21.47 -1.70 -4.96
N ASN A 109 -21.38 -2.12 -3.68
CA ASN A 109 -22.20 -1.60 -2.60
C ASN A 109 -21.99 -0.09 -2.37
N ALA A 110 -20.77 0.42 -2.53
CA ALA A 110 -20.49 1.85 -2.43
C ALA A 110 -21.17 2.63 -3.56
N ILE A 111 -21.15 2.08 -4.78
CA ILE A 111 -21.83 2.68 -5.95
C ILE A 111 -23.36 2.61 -5.80
N GLU A 112 -23.90 1.47 -5.36
CA GLU A 112 -25.34 1.33 -5.11
C GLU A 112 -25.86 2.32 -4.04
N LYS A 113 -25.11 2.53 -2.97
CA LYS A 113 -25.43 3.51 -1.93
C LYS A 113 -25.46 4.94 -2.48
N LYS A 114 -24.55 5.26 -3.40
CA LYS A 114 -24.40 6.62 -3.97
C LYS A 114 -25.38 6.90 -5.11
N HIS A 115 -25.71 5.90 -5.92
CA HIS A 115 -26.43 6.06 -7.19
C HIS A 115 -27.74 5.27 -7.29
N GLY A 116 -28.07 4.46 -6.29
CA GLY A 116 -29.23 3.57 -6.29
C GLY A 116 -28.94 2.20 -6.92
N ARG A 117 -29.89 1.26 -6.73
CA ARG A 117 -29.74 -0.16 -7.14
C ARG A 117 -30.11 -0.47 -8.59
N ASN A 118 -30.72 0.49 -9.30
CA ASN A 118 -31.25 0.25 -10.64
C ASN A 118 -30.30 0.73 -11.75
N LEU A 119 -29.00 0.62 -11.54
CA LEU A 119 -28.01 0.94 -12.56
C LEU A 119 -27.95 -0.15 -13.62
N GLY A 120 -27.84 0.24 -14.90
CA GLY A 120 -27.49 -0.69 -15.97
C GLY A 120 -26.09 -1.26 -15.75
N ARG A 121 -25.82 -2.43 -16.34
CA ARG A 121 -24.53 -3.14 -16.19
C ARG A 121 -23.34 -2.25 -16.56
N ASP A 122 -23.42 -1.58 -17.71
CA ASP A 122 -22.32 -0.78 -18.22
C ASP A 122 -22.04 0.44 -17.36
N ASP A 123 -23.13 1.09 -16.87
CA ASP A 123 -23.03 2.20 -15.93
C ASP A 123 -22.42 1.78 -14.59
N MET A 124 -22.81 0.61 -14.07
CA MET A 124 -22.24 0.05 -12.85
C MET A 124 -20.73 -0.18 -13.02
N GLN A 125 -20.32 -0.80 -14.12
CA GLN A 125 -18.89 -1.04 -14.39
C GLN A 125 -18.11 0.27 -14.53
N ALA A 126 -18.60 1.22 -15.28
CA ALA A 126 -17.93 2.50 -15.49
C ALA A 126 -17.76 3.27 -14.16
N LYS A 127 -18.83 3.33 -13.35
CA LYS A 127 -18.82 4.00 -12.04
C LYS A 127 -17.92 3.28 -11.04
N SER A 128 -17.91 1.95 -11.05
CA SER A 128 -17.05 1.16 -10.17
C SER A 128 -15.56 1.37 -10.50
N ARG A 129 -15.18 1.40 -11.78
CA ARG A 129 -13.81 1.70 -12.21
C ARG A 129 -13.37 3.12 -11.82
N ALA A 130 -14.26 4.10 -12.03
CA ALA A 130 -13.99 5.49 -11.65
C ALA A 130 -13.81 5.62 -10.14
N TYR A 131 -14.69 5.01 -9.35
CA TYR A 131 -14.60 4.98 -7.90
C TYR A 131 -13.30 4.31 -7.41
N ALA A 132 -12.98 3.12 -7.93
CA ALA A 132 -11.75 2.42 -7.57
C ALA A 132 -10.50 3.26 -7.88
N THR A 133 -10.49 3.97 -9.02
CA THR A 133 -9.39 4.87 -9.39
C THR A 133 -9.22 6.01 -8.38
N GLU A 134 -10.32 6.62 -7.94
CA GLU A 134 -10.32 7.67 -6.91
C GLU A 134 -9.77 7.14 -5.57
N GLN A 135 -10.24 5.96 -5.14
CA GLN A 135 -9.80 5.35 -3.88
C GLN A 135 -8.32 4.93 -3.92
N ILE A 136 -7.84 4.43 -5.06
CA ILE A 136 -6.42 4.12 -5.26
C ILE A 136 -5.57 5.37 -5.09
N ALA A 137 -5.94 6.48 -5.70
CA ALA A 137 -5.20 7.73 -5.59
C ALA A 137 -5.12 8.22 -4.14
N GLN A 138 -6.24 8.14 -3.40
CA GLN A 138 -6.30 8.49 -1.99
C GLN A 138 -5.39 7.59 -1.14
N GLN A 139 -5.58 6.27 -1.24
CA GLN A 139 -4.80 5.30 -0.47
C GLN A 139 -3.30 5.35 -0.81
N MET A 140 -2.94 5.58 -2.08
CA MET A 140 -1.56 5.75 -2.51
C MET A 140 -0.89 6.92 -1.79
N THR A 141 -1.58 8.06 -1.71
CA THR A 141 -1.10 9.24 -0.97
C THR A 141 -0.86 8.90 0.50
N ASP A 142 -1.80 8.18 1.11
CA ASP A 142 -1.73 7.80 2.51
C ASP A 142 -0.57 6.80 2.78
N PHE A 143 -0.35 5.83 1.90
CA PHE A 143 0.78 4.89 2.01
C PHE A 143 2.14 5.58 1.82
N GLN A 144 2.24 6.50 0.89
CA GLN A 144 3.44 7.33 0.73
C GLN A 144 3.69 8.20 1.95
N ARG A 145 2.63 8.72 2.59
CA ARG A 145 2.73 9.44 3.87
C ARG A 145 3.26 8.57 5.00
N LEU A 146 2.98 7.26 5.00
CA LEU A 146 3.57 6.30 5.95
C LEU A 146 5.06 6.01 5.67
N GLY A 147 5.62 6.55 4.60
CA GLY A 147 7.02 6.35 4.22
C GLY A 147 7.29 5.07 3.43
N VAL A 148 6.25 4.35 3.01
CA VAL A 148 6.40 3.12 2.23
C VAL A 148 7.01 3.43 0.87
N LEU A 149 8.13 2.79 0.55
CA LEU A 149 8.83 2.91 -0.72
C LEU A 149 8.37 1.81 -1.69
N GLY A 150 8.03 2.18 -2.93
CA GLY A 150 7.54 1.24 -3.94
C GLY A 150 7.41 1.86 -5.33
N GLU A 151 7.06 1.02 -6.31
CA GLU A 151 6.77 1.43 -7.69
C GLU A 151 5.36 2.03 -7.78
N TRP A 152 5.22 3.28 -7.38
CA TRP A 152 3.93 3.97 -7.33
C TRP A 152 3.43 4.44 -8.69
N THR A 153 4.31 4.50 -9.71
CA THR A 153 3.95 4.96 -11.06
C THR A 153 3.27 3.88 -11.89
N HIS A 154 3.61 2.60 -11.62
CA HIS A 154 3.05 1.45 -12.32
C HIS A 154 2.55 0.38 -11.32
N PRO A 155 1.56 0.72 -10.48
CA PRO A 155 1.03 -0.23 -9.51
C PRO A 155 0.25 -1.35 -10.21
N TYR A 156 0.15 -2.50 -9.54
CA TYR A 156 -0.73 -3.59 -9.96
C TYR A 156 -2.19 -3.26 -9.62
N LYS A 157 -3.08 -3.35 -10.61
CA LYS A 157 -4.53 -3.17 -10.40
C LYS A 157 -5.28 -4.31 -11.05
N THR A 158 -6.12 -4.99 -10.29
CA THR A 158 -6.89 -6.13 -10.82
C THR A 158 -7.82 -5.72 -11.95
N MET A 159 -8.30 -4.46 -11.98
CA MET A 159 -9.16 -3.91 -13.03
C MET A 159 -8.43 -3.54 -14.34
N ASP A 160 -7.11 -3.63 -14.40
CA ASP A 160 -6.39 -3.36 -15.66
C ASP A 160 -6.74 -4.44 -16.68
N PHE A 161 -7.10 -4.04 -17.90
CA PHE A 161 -7.57 -4.96 -18.94
C PHE A 161 -6.61 -6.11 -19.24
N ALA A 162 -5.32 -5.88 -19.09
CA ALA A 162 -4.30 -6.92 -19.24
C ALA A 162 -4.44 -8.03 -18.19
N ASN A 163 -4.76 -7.65 -16.94
CA ASN A 163 -5.00 -8.59 -15.85
C ASN A 163 -6.30 -9.35 -16.04
N GLU A 164 -7.41 -8.66 -16.31
CA GLU A 164 -8.71 -9.31 -16.60
C GLU A 164 -8.59 -10.30 -17.77
N ALA A 165 -7.92 -9.92 -18.85
CA ALA A 165 -7.66 -10.82 -19.97
C ALA A 165 -6.75 -12.01 -19.58
N GLY A 166 -5.82 -11.79 -18.64
CA GLY A 166 -4.96 -12.82 -18.06
C GLY A 166 -5.74 -13.87 -17.28
N GLU A 167 -6.67 -13.44 -16.46
CA GLU A 167 -7.58 -14.31 -15.70
C GLU A 167 -8.45 -15.17 -16.61
N ILE A 168 -9.05 -14.56 -17.64
CA ILE A 168 -9.86 -15.28 -18.63
C ILE A 168 -9.02 -16.34 -19.36
N ARG A 169 -7.77 -15.98 -19.75
CA ARG A 169 -6.86 -16.95 -20.39
C ARG A 169 -6.47 -18.10 -19.46
N ALA A 170 -6.27 -17.82 -18.17
CA ALA A 170 -6.00 -18.85 -17.18
C ALA A 170 -7.21 -19.76 -16.99
N PHE A 171 -8.40 -19.19 -16.84
CA PHE A 171 -9.66 -19.92 -16.72
C PHE A 171 -9.95 -20.80 -17.95
N LYS A 172 -9.70 -20.30 -19.15
CA LYS A 172 -9.78 -21.08 -20.39
C LYS A 172 -8.99 -22.39 -20.29
N LYS A 173 -7.74 -22.34 -19.79
CA LYS A 173 -6.91 -23.55 -19.60
C LYS A 173 -7.51 -24.54 -18.60
N VAL A 174 -8.19 -24.06 -17.58
CA VAL A 174 -8.89 -24.91 -16.62
C VAL A 174 -10.07 -25.61 -17.25
N ILE A 175 -10.84 -24.91 -18.11
CA ILE A 175 -11.94 -25.49 -18.89
C ILE A 175 -11.40 -26.54 -19.87
N GLU A 176 -10.36 -26.23 -20.63
CA GLU A 176 -9.76 -27.15 -21.60
C GLU A 176 -9.26 -28.44 -20.99
N ARG A 177 -8.86 -28.40 -19.70
CA ARG A 177 -8.45 -29.60 -18.93
C ARG A 177 -9.62 -30.38 -18.32
N GLY A 178 -10.87 -29.98 -18.58
CA GLY A 178 -12.07 -30.67 -18.10
C GLY A 178 -12.41 -30.48 -16.63
N PHE A 179 -11.77 -29.54 -15.91
CA PHE A 179 -12.08 -29.27 -14.51
C PHE A 179 -13.36 -28.45 -14.30
N VAL A 180 -13.89 -27.85 -15.36
CA VAL A 180 -15.11 -27.03 -15.30
C VAL A 180 -16.21 -27.72 -16.09
N TYR A 181 -17.33 -27.96 -15.43
CA TYR A 181 -18.52 -28.52 -16.04
C TYR A 181 -19.78 -27.84 -15.53
N ARG A 182 -20.84 -27.87 -16.30
CA ARG A 182 -22.16 -27.37 -15.89
C ARG A 182 -22.96 -28.51 -15.26
N GLY A 183 -23.34 -28.34 -14.00
CA GLY A 183 -24.15 -29.31 -13.25
C GLY A 183 -25.27 -28.64 -12.46
N ARG A 184 -26.26 -29.44 -12.06
CA ARG A 184 -27.26 -29.00 -11.07
C ARG A 184 -26.70 -29.28 -9.68
N GLN A 185 -26.63 -28.28 -8.84
CA GLN A 185 -26.32 -28.46 -7.43
C GLN A 185 -27.60 -28.39 -6.65
N PHE A 186 -27.92 -29.45 -5.91
CA PHE A 186 -29.03 -29.41 -4.95
C PHE A 186 -28.60 -28.50 -3.78
N PRO A 187 -29.44 -27.52 -3.39
CA PRO A 187 -29.18 -26.77 -2.17
C PRO A 187 -29.06 -27.75 -1.02
N ARG A 188 -27.97 -27.74 -0.28
CA ARG A 188 -27.84 -28.51 0.95
C ARG A 188 -28.89 -28.00 1.93
N LEU A 189 -29.79 -28.88 2.40
CA LEU A 189 -30.81 -28.58 3.40
C LEU A 189 -30.23 -28.29 4.80
N THR A 190 -28.95 -28.38 4.98
CA THR A 190 -28.24 -28.02 6.21
C THR A 190 -27.58 -26.68 6.06
N GLY A 191 -28.12 -25.67 6.76
CA GLY A 191 -27.64 -24.28 6.73
C GLY A 191 -26.26 -24.07 7.37
N ILE A 192 -25.27 -24.83 6.92
CA ILE A 192 -23.85 -24.63 7.28
C ILE A 192 -23.17 -24.09 6.04
N TYR A 193 -22.95 -22.78 6.05
CA TYR A 193 -22.08 -22.09 5.12
C TYR A 193 -20.64 -22.24 5.64
N PHE A 194 -19.77 -22.83 4.85
CA PHE A 194 -18.33 -22.74 5.04
C PHE A 194 -17.77 -21.63 4.18
#